data_e397460350bc6335783d94da818d22b5
#
_entry.id   e397460350bc6335783d94da818d22b5
#
_cell.length_a   1.000
_cell.length_b   1.000
_cell.length_c   1.000
_cell.angle_alpha   90.00
_cell.angle_beta   90.00
_cell.angle_gamma   90.00
#
_symmetry.space_group_name_H-M   'P 1'
#
loop_
_entity.id
_entity.type
_entity.pdbx_description
1 polymer ?
#
loop_
_entity_poly.entity_id
_entity_poly.type
_entity_poly.pdbx_seq_one_letter_code
_entity_poly.pdbx_strand_id
1 'polypeptide(L)'
;MFVEEDGDVNDVLDMFGVTEDDIAEEAKNLVNRRLFISAYAEANNIEVTEDEYVNYVNEYADYYGESPADFETLYTRETLVNALYESKVTELLLEKANVTETPYTPEEYDEEESKEDDTLDDLEIVEEGEEGVAE
;
A
#
# COMPACT_ATOMS: atom_id res chain seq x y z
N MET A 1 -11.27 -5.84 -11.43
CA MET A 1 -10.37 -6.45 -12.43
C MET A 1 -10.72 -7.94 -12.51
N PHE A 2 -11.37 -8.35 -13.57
CA PHE A 2 -11.67 -9.77 -13.81
C PHE A 2 -10.42 -10.43 -14.39
N VAL A 3 -9.83 -11.35 -13.65
CA VAL A 3 -8.92 -12.32 -14.23
C VAL A 3 -9.82 -13.39 -14.84
N GLU A 4 -9.82 -13.52 -16.16
CA GLU A 4 -10.49 -14.65 -16.81
C GLU A 4 -9.89 -15.96 -16.27
N GLU A 5 -10.73 -16.96 -16.05
CA GLU A 5 -10.41 -18.23 -15.38
C GLU A 5 -9.25 -19.03 -16.04
N ASP A 6 -8.74 -18.58 -17.19
CA ASP A 6 -7.65 -19.20 -17.96
C ASP A 6 -6.40 -18.30 -18.07
N GLY A 7 -6.31 -17.17 -17.33
CA GLY A 7 -5.12 -16.32 -17.31
C GLY A 7 -3.99 -16.98 -16.54
N ASP A 8 -2.84 -17.19 -17.20
CA ASP A 8 -1.63 -17.64 -16.51
C ASP A 8 -1.21 -16.57 -15.52
N VAL A 9 -1.01 -16.95 -14.23
CA VAL A 9 -0.53 -16.04 -13.17
C VAL A 9 0.78 -15.38 -13.61
N ASN A 10 1.61 -16.06 -14.39
CA ASN A 10 2.85 -15.51 -14.90
C ASN A 10 2.63 -14.33 -15.85
N ASP A 11 1.58 -14.36 -16.68
CA ASP A 11 1.24 -13.23 -17.56
C ASP A 11 0.88 -11.97 -16.77
N VAL A 12 0.22 -12.15 -15.62
CA VAL A 12 -0.12 -11.05 -14.72
C VAL A 12 1.12 -10.52 -14.02
N LEU A 13 2.01 -11.38 -13.57
CA LEU A 13 3.26 -10.99 -12.92
C LEU A 13 4.17 -10.23 -13.89
N ASP A 14 4.31 -10.71 -15.12
CA ASP A 14 5.09 -10.05 -16.17
C ASP A 14 4.55 -8.65 -16.49
N MET A 15 3.23 -8.48 -16.47
CA MET A 15 2.58 -7.17 -16.67
C MET A 15 2.96 -6.13 -15.60
N PHE A 16 3.23 -6.58 -14.37
CA PHE A 16 3.66 -5.73 -13.26
C PHE A 16 5.18 -5.72 -13.06
N GLY A 17 5.95 -6.45 -13.88
CA GLY A 17 7.39 -6.57 -13.75
C GLY A 17 7.83 -7.29 -12.47
N VAL A 18 6.98 -8.17 -11.93
CA VAL A 18 7.22 -8.95 -10.72
C VAL A 18 7.56 -10.38 -11.10
N THR A 19 8.60 -10.93 -10.52
CA THR A 19 9.01 -12.33 -10.75
C THR A 19 8.57 -13.24 -9.60
N GLU A 20 8.54 -14.56 -9.83
CA GLU A 20 8.32 -15.53 -8.76
C GLU A 20 9.35 -15.43 -7.63
N ASP A 21 10.61 -15.09 -7.98
CA ASP A 21 11.68 -14.89 -7.00
C ASP A 21 11.42 -13.67 -6.11
N ASP A 22 10.89 -12.57 -6.67
CA ASP A 22 10.49 -11.38 -5.90
C ASP A 22 9.38 -11.71 -4.90
N ILE A 23 8.40 -12.51 -5.32
CA ILE A 23 7.32 -12.98 -4.44
C ILE A 23 7.86 -13.86 -3.31
N ALA A 24 8.77 -14.78 -3.64
CA ALA A 24 9.37 -15.67 -2.66
C ALA A 24 10.22 -14.90 -1.64
N GLU A 25 10.96 -13.88 -2.10
CA GLU A 25 11.74 -13.00 -1.23
C GLU A 25 10.82 -12.17 -0.30
N GLU A 26 9.76 -11.58 -0.85
CA GLU A 26 8.80 -10.81 -0.05
C GLU A 26 8.07 -11.70 0.97
N ALA A 27 7.64 -12.89 0.58
CA ALA A 27 7.04 -13.87 1.50
C ALA A 27 7.99 -14.23 2.64
N LYS A 28 9.28 -14.43 2.35
CA LYS A 28 10.31 -14.68 3.36
C LYS A 28 10.49 -13.48 4.30
N ASN A 29 10.49 -12.27 3.76
CA ASN A 29 10.61 -11.04 4.55
C ASN A 29 9.42 -10.88 5.49
N LEU A 30 8.20 -11.14 5.03
CA LEU A 30 6.99 -11.11 5.85
C LEU A 30 7.05 -12.12 7.00
N VAL A 31 7.49 -13.36 6.73
CA VAL A 31 7.63 -14.40 7.77
C VAL A 31 8.70 -13.98 8.77
N ASN A 32 9.86 -13.53 8.33
CA ASN A 32 10.94 -13.08 9.21
C ASN A 32 10.50 -11.90 10.10
N ARG A 33 9.81 -10.93 9.53
CA ARG A 33 9.24 -9.79 10.27
C ARG A 33 8.27 -10.26 11.35
N ARG A 34 7.37 -11.17 11.03
CA ARG A 34 6.39 -11.73 11.97
C ARG A 34 7.05 -12.48 13.12
N LEU A 35 8.06 -13.31 12.80
CA LEU A 35 8.85 -14.03 13.81
C LEU A 35 9.62 -13.06 14.72
N PHE A 36 10.22 -12.02 14.13
CA PHE A 36 10.93 -11.01 14.91
C PHE A 36 9.98 -10.25 15.86
N ILE A 37 8.83 -9.78 15.37
CA ILE A 37 7.83 -9.08 16.18
C ILE A 37 7.39 -9.95 17.35
N SER A 38 7.07 -11.22 17.10
CA SER A 38 6.63 -12.15 18.12
C SER A 38 7.72 -12.41 19.19
N ALA A 39 8.94 -12.70 18.75
CA ALA A 39 10.06 -12.94 19.66
C ALA A 39 10.45 -11.69 20.48
N TYR A 40 10.40 -10.52 19.85
CA TYR A 40 10.70 -9.26 20.52
C TYR A 40 9.62 -8.89 21.55
N ALA A 41 8.35 -9.09 21.20
CA ALA A 41 7.23 -8.88 22.12
C ALA A 41 7.34 -9.80 23.36
N GLU A 42 7.64 -11.08 23.15
CA GLU A 42 7.85 -12.04 24.23
C GLU A 42 9.03 -11.64 25.13
N ALA A 43 10.17 -11.31 24.53
CA ALA A 43 11.39 -10.94 25.27
C ALA A 43 11.23 -9.64 26.10
N ASN A 44 10.34 -8.74 25.70
CA ASN A 44 10.07 -7.48 26.38
C ASN A 44 8.77 -7.48 27.18
N ASN A 45 8.09 -8.62 27.32
CA ASN A 45 6.81 -8.79 28.00
C ASN A 45 5.74 -7.80 27.48
N ILE A 46 5.68 -7.61 26.15
CA ILE A 46 4.65 -6.81 25.50
C ILE A 46 3.41 -7.69 25.38
N GLU A 47 2.32 -7.24 25.97
CA GLU A 47 1.02 -7.89 25.88
C GLU A 47 0.00 -6.93 25.23
N VAL A 48 -0.94 -7.49 24.51
CA VAL A 48 -2.12 -6.77 24.00
C VAL A 48 -3.28 -7.08 24.92
N THR A 49 -3.76 -6.06 25.61
CA THR A 49 -4.91 -6.20 26.52
C THR A 49 -6.24 -6.15 25.74
N GLU A 50 -7.31 -6.66 26.33
CA GLU A 50 -8.64 -6.59 25.73
C GLU A 50 -9.10 -5.13 25.52
N ASP A 51 -8.78 -4.25 26.44
CA ASP A 51 -9.14 -2.83 26.34
C ASP A 51 -8.40 -2.15 25.16
N GLU A 52 -7.13 -2.46 24.95
CA GLU A 52 -6.37 -1.97 23.79
C GLU A 52 -6.94 -2.49 22.49
N TYR A 53 -7.33 -3.75 22.45
CA TYR A 53 -7.96 -4.35 21.29
C TYR A 53 -9.30 -3.67 20.93
N VAL A 54 -10.16 -3.50 21.91
CA VAL A 54 -11.47 -2.85 21.73
C VAL A 54 -11.30 -1.39 21.26
N ASN A 55 -10.37 -0.66 21.86
CA ASN A 55 -10.08 0.72 21.44
C ASN A 55 -9.57 0.78 20.01
N TYR A 56 -8.67 -0.12 19.65
CA TYR A 56 -8.13 -0.23 18.28
C TYR A 56 -9.24 -0.51 17.27
N VAL A 57 -10.11 -1.48 17.53
CA VAL A 57 -11.24 -1.82 16.65
C VAL A 57 -12.18 -0.64 16.48
N ASN A 58 -12.53 0.04 17.57
CA ASN A 58 -13.42 1.20 17.53
C ASN A 58 -12.82 2.36 16.73
N GLU A 59 -11.55 2.68 16.94
CA GLU A 59 -10.86 3.78 16.26
C GLU A 59 -10.76 3.54 14.77
N TYR A 60 -10.38 2.32 14.35
CA TYR A 60 -10.25 2.00 12.93
C TYR A 60 -11.60 1.83 12.24
N ALA A 61 -12.59 1.23 12.91
CA ALA A 61 -13.95 1.14 12.38
C ALA A 61 -14.52 2.56 12.12
N ASP A 62 -14.34 3.48 13.05
CA ASP A 62 -14.77 4.87 12.88
C ASP A 62 -14.02 5.57 11.73
N TYR A 63 -12.71 5.35 11.63
CA TYR A 63 -11.90 5.90 10.54
C TYR A 63 -12.36 5.44 9.15
N TYR A 64 -12.77 4.17 9.01
CA TYR A 64 -13.28 3.61 7.76
C TYR A 64 -14.80 3.82 7.57
N GLY A 65 -15.49 4.39 8.55
CA GLY A 65 -16.95 4.61 8.52
C GLY A 65 -17.76 3.32 8.65
N GLU A 66 -17.18 2.30 9.28
CA GLU A 66 -17.79 0.99 9.52
C GLU A 66 -18.23 0.84 10.97
N SER A 67 -19.14 -0.11 11.24
CA SER A 67 -19.38 -0.48 12.64
C SER A 67 -18.25 -1.39 13.14
N PRO A 68 -17.94 -1.39 14.45
CA PRO A 68 -16.93 -2.31 15.01
C PRO A 68 -17.20 -3.78 14.67
N ALA A 69 -18.46 -4.20 14.64
CA ALA A 69 -18.84 -5.58 14.30
C ALA A 69 -18.60 -5.91 12.82
N ASP A 70 -18.86 -4.98 11.91
CA ASP A 70 -18.58 -5.15 10.49
C ASP A 70 -17.08 -5.15 10.23
N PHE A 71 -16.33 -4.28 10.92
CA PHE A 71 -14.86 -4.24 10.85
C PHE A 71 -14.22 -5.55 11.30
N GLU A 72 -14.69 -6.15 12.41
CA GLU A 72 -14.24 -7.48 12.88
C GLU A 72 -14.66 -8.63 11.93
N THR A 73 -15.65 -8.40 11.07
CA THR A 73 -16.03 -9.37 10.02
C THR A 73 -15.07 -9.31 8.84
N LEU A 74 -14.58 -8.11 8.50
CA LEU A 74 -13.61 -7.91 7.42
C LEU A 74 -12.20 -8.41 7.81
N TYR A 75 -11.83 -8.21 9.07
CA TYR A 75 -10.51 -8.58 9.59
C TYR A 75 -10.65 -9.55 10.76
N THR A 76 -9.94 -10.67 10.69
CA THR A 76 -9.97 -11.62 11.80
C THR A 76 -9.34 -11.01 13.05
N ARG A 77 -9.84 -11.41 14.23
CA ARG A 77 -9.23 -10.99 15.52
C ARG A 77 -7.73 -11.23 15.57
N GLU A 78 -7.27 -12.38 15.05
CA GLU A 78 -5.84 -12.70 14.99
C GLU A 78 -5.05 -11.66 14.20
N THR A 79 -5.57 -11.23 13.05
CA THR A 79 -4.96 -10.20 12.21
C THR A 79 -4.85 -8.87 12.95
N LEU A 80 -5.91 -8.45 13.63
CA LEU A 80 -5.96 -7.19 14.39
C LEU A 80 -5.03 -7.21 15.61
N VAL A 81 -4.97 -8.33 16.34
CA VAL A 81 -4.05 -8.52 17.46
C VAL A 81 -2.59 -8.49 16.98
N ASN A 82 -2.27 -9.13 15.85
CA ASN A 82 -0.93 -9.08 15.28
C ASN A 82 -0.52 -7.66 14.87
N ALA A 83 -1.44 -6.88 14.31
CA ALA A 83 -1.20 -5.46 13.97
C ALA A 83 -0.92 -4.62 15.24
N LEU A 84 -1.62 -4.88 16.33
CA LEU A 84 -1.35 -4.24 17.62
C LEU A 84 0.02 -4.61 18.20
N TYR A 85 0.43 -5.87 18.13
CA TYR A 85 1.79 -6.28 18.52
C TYR A 85 2.85 -5.57 17.69
N GLU A 86 2.64 -5.49 16.38
CA GLU A 86 3.54 -4.79 15.47
C GLU A 86 3.66 -3.31 15.82
N SER A 87 2.57 -2.62 16.09
CA SER A 87 2.55 -1.23 16.51
C SER A 87 3.33 -1.02 17.81
N LYS A 88 3.02 -1.80 18.86
CA LYS A 88 3.69 -1.70 20.17
C LYS A 88 5.20 -1.99 20.10
N VAL A 89 5.60 -3.01 19.32
CA VAL A 89 7.02 -3.32 19.10
C VAL A 89 7.71 -2.20 18.34
N THR A 90 7.08 -1.64 17.32
CA THR A 90 7.63 -0.53 16.53
C THR A 90 7.81 0.71 17.38
N GLU A 91 6.83 1.07 18.21
CA GLU A 91 6.94 2.20 19.16
C GLU A 91 8.12 2.03 20.11
N LEU A 92 8.25 0.84 20.72
CA LEU A 92 9.36 0.56 21.64
C LEU A 92 10.73 0.58 20.95
N LEU A 93 10.79 0.11 19.70
CA LEU A 93 12.02 0.18 18.90
C LEU A 93 12.39 1.63 18.57
N LEU A 94 11.42 2.46 18.21
CA LEU A 94 11.63 3.89 17.93
C LEU A 94 12.08 4.66 19.17
N GLU A 95 11.52 4.36 20.33
CA GLU A 95 11.98 4.97 21.61
C GLU A 95 13.43 4.63 21.93
N LYS A 96 13.88 3.42 21.58
CA LYS A 96 15.25 2.95 21.81
C LYS A 96 16.22 3.31 20.68
N ALA A 97 15.71 3.71 19.52
CA ALA A 97 16.54 4.03 18.37
C ALA A 97 17.12 5.44 18.46
N ASN A 98 18.36 5.58 18.01
CA ASN A 98 18.96 6.89 17.77
C ASN A 98 18.48 7.35 16.38
N VAL A 99 17.40 8.12 16.33
CA VAL A 99 16.87 8.68 15.09
C VAL A 99 17.66 9.93 14.72
N THR A 100 18.29 9.90 13.55
CA THR A 100 18.92 11.08 12.95
C THR A 100 18.03 11.56 11.81
N GLU A 101 17.43 12.72 11.95
CA GLU A 101 16.68 13.35 10.88
C GLU A 101 17.65 14.00 9.89
N THR A 102 17.62 13.55 8.65
CA THR A 102 18.31 14.22 7.54
C THR A 102 17.26 15.01 6.77
N PRO A 103 17.45 16.35 6.60
CA PRO A 103 16.51 17.12 5.80
C PRO A 103 16.45 16.54 4.38
N TYR A 104 15.27 16.18 3.95
CA TYR A 104 15.03 15.81 2.57
C TYR A 104 15.08 17.09 1.72
N THR A 105 16.11 17.20 0.88
CA THR A 105 16.12 18.19 -0.18
C THR A 105 15.50 17.50 -1.39
N PRO A 106 14.29 17.88 -1.82
CA PRO A 106 13.77 17.38 -3.09
C PRO A 106 14.82 17.75 -4.16
N GLU A 107 15.30 16.74 -4.88
CA GLU A 107 16.10 17.00 -6.07
C GLU A 107 15.24 17.91 -6.96
N GLU A 108 15.79 19.04 -7.38
CA GLU A 108 15.15 19.87 -8.37
C GLU A 108 14.92 18.95 -9.58
N TYR A 109 13.65 18.68 -9.89
CA TYR A 109 13.33 18.04 -11.15
C TYR A 109 13.92 18.94 -12.22
N ASP A 110 14.91 18.41 -12.94
CA ASP A 110 15.46 19.09 -14.09
C ASP A 110 14.29 19.37 -15.03
N GLU A 111 13.88 20.64 -15.09
CA GLU A 111 12.84 21.12 -16.01
C GLU A 111 13.25 20.96 -17.49
N GLU A 112 14.40 20.34 -17.75
CA GLU A 112 14.91 20.12 -19.12
C GLU A 112 14.31 18.90 -19.80
N GLU A 113 13.71 17.91 -19.08
CA GLU A 113 13.07 16.76 -19.72
C GLU A 113 11.61 16.98 -20.15
N SER A 114 10.99 18.09 -19.76
CA SER A 114 9.60 18.39 -20.15
C SER A 114 9.47 19.16 -21.47
N LYS A 115 10.56 19.38 -22.21
CA LYS A 115 10.54 20.18 -23.44
C LYS A 115 10.55 19.37 -24.75
N GLU A 116 10.48 18.05 -24.70
CA GLU A 116 10.56 17.23 -25.92
C GLU A 116 9.23 16.57 -26.36
N ASP A 117 8.10 16.92 -25.77
CA ASP A 117 6.81 16.40 -26.27
C ASP A 117 5.77 17.50 -26.61
N ASP A 118 6.27 18.58 -27.22
CA ASP A 118 5.41 19.64 -27.78
C ASP A 118 5.16 19.42 -29.30
N THR A 119 5.06 18.14 -29.72
CA THR A 119 4.71 17.78 -31.11
C THR A 119 3.23 17.40 -31.28
N LEU A 120 2.38 17.77 -30.36
CA LEU A 120 0.92 17.59 -30.52
C LEU A 120 0.19 18.83 -31.07
N ASP A 121 0.92 19.87 -31.45
CA ASP A 121 0.32 21.13 -31.97
C ASP A 121 0.09 21.14 -33.48
N ASP A 122 0.30 20.02 -34.17
CA ASP A 122 0.08 19.86 -35.63
C ASP A 122 -1.10 18.90 -35.95
N LEU A 123 -2.05 18.75 -35.05
CA LEU A 123 -3.34 18.20 -35.44
C LEU A 123 -4.20 19.34 -35.99
N GLU A 124 -4.02 19.64 -37.29
CA GLU A 124 -5.01 20.39 -38.05
C GLU A 124 -6.36 19.68 -37.92
N ILE A 125 -7.25 20.26 -37.14
CA ILE A 125 -8.68 19.93 -37.19
C ILE A 125 -9.18 20.35 -38.56
N VAL A 126 -9.25 19.41 -39.49
CA VAL A 126 -9.96 19.62 -40.73
C VAL A 126 -11.44 19.65 -40.35
N GLU A 127 -12.00 20.83 -40.19
CA GLU A 127 -13.44 21.01 -40.23
C GLU A 127 -13.92 20.65 -41.62
N GLU A 128 -14.40 19.43 -41.80
CA GLU A 128 -15.26 19.14 -42.95
C GLU A 128 -16.55 19.95 -42.78
N GLY A 129 -16.63 21.02 -43.54
CA GLY A 129 -17.83 21.79 -43.65
C GLY A 129 -18.97 20.92 -44.17
N GLU A 130 -20.00 20.74 -43.36
CA GLU A 130 -21.30 20.29 -43.84
C GLU A 130 -21.83 21.34 -44.83
N GLU A 131 -21.73 21.03 -46.10
CA GLU A 131 -22.58 21.71 -47.09
C GLU A 131 -24.01 21.21 -46.88
N GLY A 132 -24.80 21.98 -46.21
CA GLY A 132 -26.24 21.82 -46.16
C GLY A 132 -26.83 21.86 -47.54
N VAL A 133 -27.35 20.77 -48.03
CA VAL A 133 -28.24 20.78 -49.18
C VAL A 133 -29.60 21.20 -48.68
N ALA A 134 -29.93 22.45 -48.99
CA ALA A 134 -31.29 22.96 -48.89
C ALA A 134 -32.05 22.59 -50.18
N GLU A 135 -33.05 21.74 -50.05
CA GLU A 135 -34.29 21.79 -50.85
C GLU A 135 -35.38 21.03 -50.09
#